data_8cb4b010941a49fe31b72143a41c7fe8
#
_entry.id   8cb4b010941a49fe31b72143a41c7fe8
#
_cell.length_a   1.000
_cell.length_b   1.000
_cell.length_c   1.000
_cell.angle_alpha   90.00
_cell.angle_beta   90.00
_cell.angle_gamma   90.00
#
_symmetry.space_group_name_H-M   'P 1'
#
loop_
_entity.id
_entity.type
_entity.pdbx_description
1 polymer ?
#
loop_
_entity_poly.entity_id
_entity_poly.type
_entity_poly.pdbx_seq_one_letter_code
_entity_poly.pdbx_strand_id
1 'polypeptide(L)'
;MKDSWKEYYLDIAKAVAKKSKDPSSKVGSVIVDQENRIVSQGYNGFIAGCDESKMTWDRPMKYNLVIHSEINSILHARRDLKNCEMVVTDMPCDNCLKTALQAGIRTIYYGRPDIMRDRSTPEQKEAIKRLIEATGAKVINAENGKDCLEELYGVG
;
A
#
# COMPACT_ATOMS: atom_id res chain seq x y z
N MET A 1 -2.61 0.82 16.78
CA MET A 1 -1.43 1.75 16.71
C MET A 1 -1.84 3.11 17.23
N LYS A 2 -1.03 3.71 18.06
CA LYS A 2 -1.28 5.07 18.57
C LYS A 2 -1.10 6.10 17.46
N ASP A 3 -1.83 7.22 17.55
CA ASP A 3 -1.83 8.26 16.52
C ASP A 3 -0.44 8.85 16.23
N SER A 4 0.38 9.04 17.26
CA SER A 4 1.73 9.56 17.09
C SER A 4 2.62 8.63 16.24
N TRP A 5 2.45 7.32 16.38
CA TRP A 5 3.16 6.34 15.56
C TRP A 5 2.64 6.31 14.13
N LYS A 6 1.32 6.39 13.92
CA LYS A 6 0.74 6.45 12.58
C LYS A 6 1.26 7.65 11.81
N GLU A 7 1.27 8.81 12.43
CA GLU A 7 1.77 10.04 11.82
C GLU A 7 3.26 9.92 11.46
N TYR A 8 4.05 9.40 12.39
CA TYR A 8 5.49 9.17 12.18
C TYR A 8 5.74 8.24 10.99
N TYR A 9 5.07 7.10 10.95
CA TYR A 9 5.27 6.15 9.85
C TYR A 9 4.72 6.66 8.52
N LEU A 10 3.63 7.42 8.55
CA LEU A 10 3.11 8.03 7.32
C LEU A 10 4.11 9.05 6.76
N ASP A 11 4.75 9.83 7.61
CA ASP A 11 5.80 10.76 7.20
C ASP A 11 7.01 10.02 6.60
N ILE A 12 7.39 8.90 7.18
CA ILE A 12 8.46 8.05 6.62
C ILE A 12 8.03 7.49 5.25
N ALA A 13 6.81 6.99 5.14
CA ALA A 13 6.29 6.48 3.87
C ALA A 13 6.29 7.56 2.79
N LYS A 14 5.93 8.80 3.15
CA LYS A 14 6.00 9.95 2.24
C LYS A 14 7.43 10.24 1.80
N ALA A 15 8.40 10.13 2.71
CA ALA A 15 9.82 10.29 2.37
C ALA A 15 10.29 9.18 1.43
N VAL A 16 9.89 7.94 1.69
CA VAL A 16 10.21 6.79 0.83
C VAL A 16 9.63 6.99 -0.57
N ALA A 17 8.40 7.49 -0.67
CA ALA A 17 7.74 7.74 -1.96
C ALA A 17 8.55 8.67 -2.86
N LYS A 18 9.31 9.60 -2.28
CA LYS A 18 10.13 10.56 -3.05
C LYS A 18 11.22 9.88 -3.87
N LYS A 19 11.58 8.65 -3.54
CA LYS A 19 12.58 7.89 -4.31
C LYS A 19 12.01 7.29 -5.58
N SER A 20 10.71 7.24 -5.74
CA SER A 20 10.09 6.76 -6.98
C SER A 20 10.41 7.71 -8.14
N LYS A 21 10.71 7.14 -9.30
CA LYS A 21 10.94 7.87 -10.54
C LYS A 21 9.65 8.06 -11.35
N ASP A 22 8.53 7.58 -10.85
CA ASP A 22 7.23 7.70 -11.52
C ASP A 22 6.88 9.18 -11.71
N PRO A 23 6.68 9.64 -12.93
CA PRO A 23 6.39 11.05 -13.18
C PRO A 23 4.97 11.48 -12.77
N SER A 24 4.06 10.53 -12.56
CA SER A 24 2.65 10.85 -12.25
C SER A 24 2.22 10.47 -10.84
N SER A 25 2.71 9.37 -10.28
CA SER A 25 2.26 8.88 -8.97
C SER A 25 3.41 8.26 -8.21
N LYS A 26 3.82 8.89 -7.12
CA LYS A 26 4.87 8.38 -6.24
C LYS A 26 4.22 7.85 -4.98
N VAL A 27 4.40 6.56 -4.73
CA VAL A 27 3.81 5.85 -3.59
C VAL A 27 4.94 5.25 -2.75
N GLY A 28 4.80 5.35 -1.44
CA GLY A 28 5.74 4.76 -0.50
C GLY A 28 5.01 3.98 0.57
N SER A 29 5.65 2.92 1.07
CA SER A 29 5.11 2.10 2.13
C SER A 29 6.19 1.70 3.11
N VAL A 30 5.78 1.49 4.37
CA VAL A 30 6.63 0.92 5.41
C VAL A 30 5.87 -0.23 6.07
N ILE A 31 6.60 -1.26 6.47
CA ILE A 31 6.08 -2.38 7.25
C ILE A 31 6.73 -2.31 8.61
N VAL A 32 5.92 -2.40 9.66
CA VAL A 32 6.37 -2.31 11.04
C VAL A 32 5.95 -3.53 11.84
N ASP A 33 6.77 -3.93 12.80
CA ASP A 33 6.45 -5.05 13.67
C ASP A 33 5.69 -4.59 14.92
N GLN A 34 5.38 -5.53 15.80
CA GLN A 34 4.62 -5.26 17.03
C GLN A 34 5.40 -4.44 18.06
N GLU A 35 6.71 -4.31 17.89
CA GLU A 35 7.56 -3.49 18.75
C GLU A 35 7.85 -2.11 18.17
N ASN A 36 7.07 -1.69 17.17
CA ASN A 36 7.21 -0.40 16.47
C ASN A 36 8.53 -0.25 15.72
N ARG A 37 9.13 -1.35 15.28
CA ARG A 37 10.35 -1.32 14.48
C ARG A 37 10.00 -1.44 13.00
N ILE A 38 10.67 -0.66 12.18
CA ILE A 38 10.51 -0.75 10.73
C ILE A 38 11.21 -2.02 10.24
N VAL A 39 10.42 -2.90 9.63
CA VAL A 39 10.89 -4.17 9.06
C VAL A 39 11.34 -3.99 7.63
N SER A 40 10.63 -3.17 6.87
CA SER A 40 10.87 -2.97 5.46
C SER A 40 10.23 -1.68 4.97
N GLN A 41 10.67 -1.26 3.80
CA GLN A 41 10.08 -0.12 3.09
C GLN A 41 10.12 -0.39 1.59
N GLY A 42 9.27 0.30 0.84
CA GLY A 42 9.23 0.16 -0.61
C GLY A 42 8.59 1.36 -1.27
N TYR A 43 9.01 1.64 -2.48
CA TYR A 43 8.39 2.63 -3.35
C TYR A 43 8.10 1.99 -4.72
N ASN A 44 7.19 2.56 -5.48
CA ASN A 44 6.82 2.01 -6.78
C ASN A 44 7.91 2.27 -7.82
N GLY A 45 8.20 1.26 -8.62
CA GLY A 45 9.27 1.34 -9.62
C GLY A 45 9.42 0.08 -10.43
N PHE A 46 10.40 0.12 -11.32
CA PHE A 46 10.78 -1.03 -12.14
C PHE A 46 11.61 -2.03 -11.33
N ILE A 47 11.77 -3.22 -11.89
CA ILE A 47 12.62 -4.26 -11.28
C ILE A 47 14.01 -3.70 -11.01
N ALA A 48 14.51 -3.90 -9.79
CA ALA A 48 15.83 -3.45 -9.37
C ALA A 48 16.91 -4.03 -10.29
N GLY A 49 17.80 -3.16 -10.77
CA GLY A 49 18.90 -3.56 -11.63
C GLY A 49 18.53 -3.81 -13.09
N CYS A 50 17.28 -3.56 -13.50
CA CYS A 50 16.88 -3.74 -14.89
C CYS A 50 17.48 -2.68 -15.82
N ASP A 51 17.52 -3.01 -17.12
CA ASP A 51 17.84 -2.04 -18.16
C ASP A 51 16.64 -1.14 -18.39
N GLU A 52 16.68 0.07 -17.83
CA GLU A 52 15.56 1.01 -17.90
C GLU A 52 15.28 1.54 -19.33
N SER A 53 16.23 1.38 -20.26
CA SER A 53 15.99 1.76 -21.66
C SER A 53 14.89 0.91 -22.32
N LYS A 54 14.60 -0.26 -21.74
CA LYS A 54 13.54 -1.16 -22.21
C LYS A 54 12.22 -0.99 -21.48
N MET A 55 12.17 -0.06 -20.53
CA MET A 55 10.98 0.22 -19.71
C MET A 55 10.32 1.52 -20.15
N THR A 56 9.07 1.69 -19.77
CA THR A 56 8.33 2.92 -20.04
C THR A 56 7.37 3.24 -18.90
N TRP A 57 7.21 4.52 -18.63
CA TRP A 57 6.16 5.04 -17.73
C TRP A 57 4.86 5.33 -18.46
N ASP A 58 4.81 5.11 -19.77
CA ASP A 58 3.61 5.37 -20.58
C ASP A 58 2.55 4.29 -20.37
N ARG A 59 1.32 4.71 -20.19
CA ARG A 59 0.18 3.80 -20.07
C ARG A 59 -0.26 3.36 -21.47
N PRO A 60 -0.75 2.13 -21.64
CA PRO A 60 -1.05 1.13 -20.59
C PRO A 60 0.12 0.22 -20.22
N MET A 61 1.22 0.22 -20.97
CA MET A 61 2.36 -0.70 -20.74
C MET A 61 2.93 -0.54 -19.33
N LYS A 62 2.94 0.67 -18.77
CA LYS A 62 3.36 0.95 -17.41
C LYS A 62 2.78 -0.04 -16.40
N TYR A 63 1.50 -0.36 -16.52
CA TYR A 63 0.81 -1.25 -15.55
C TYR A 63 1.37 -2.66 -15.53
N ASN A 64 2.03 -3.10 -16.59
CA ASN A 64 2.66 -4.41 -16.67
C ASN A 64 4.12 -4.41 -16.23
N LEU A 65 4.72 -3.25 -16.07
CA LEU A 65 6.16 -3.11 -15.79
C LEU A 65 6.46 -2.62 -14.39
N VAL A 66 5.59 -1.81 -13.80
CA VAL A 66 5.81 -1.16 -12.51
C VAL A 66 5.37 -2.07 -11.38
N ILE A 67 6.23 -2.22 -10.37
CA ILE A 67 5.89 -2.92 -9.13
C ILE A 67 5.44 -1.87 -8.13
N HIS A 68 4.28 -2.09 -7.51
CA HIS A 68 3.72 -1.19 -6.51
C HIS A 68 4.58 -1.16 -5.24
N SER A 69 4.52 -0.06 -4.51
CA SER A 69 5.31 0.12 -3.28
C SER A 69 5.06 -0.97 -2.25
N GLU A 70 3.80 -1.39 -2.10
CA GLU A 70 3.40 -2.40 -1.12
C GLU A 70 4.05 -3.75 -1.44
N ILE A 71 4.04 -4.14 -2.72
CA ILE A 71 4.68 -5.39 -3.17
C ILE A 71 6.18 -5.32 -2.93
N ASN A 72 6.82 -4.19 -3.26
CA ASN A 72 8.24 -4.01 -3.01
C ASN A 72 8.59 -4.13 -1.53
N SER A 73 7.82 -3.52 -0.65
CA SER A 73 8.09 -3.61 0.79
C SER A 73 7.92 -5.04 1.31
N ILE A 74 6.95 -5.79 0.79
CA ILE A 74 6.74 -7.19 1.15
C ILE A 74 7.92 -8.05 0.69
N LEU A 75 8.33 -7.91 -0.57
CA LEU A 75 9.43 -8.70 -1.14
C LEU A 75 10.77 -8.40 -0.45
N HIS A 76 11.03 -7.13 -0.14
CA HIS A 76 12.29 -6.73 0.47
C HIS A 76 12.38 -7.01 1.96
N ALA A 77 11.29 -7.35 2.63
CA ALA A 77 11.29 -7.70 4.03
C ALA A 77 12.12 -8.94 4.33
N ARG A 78 12.01 -9.95 3.46
CA ARG A 78 12.77 -11.21 3.55
C ARG A 78 12.65 -11.89 4.91
N ARG A 79 11.46 -11.84 5.47
CA ARG A 79 11.12 -12.49 6.73
C ARG A 79 9.61 -12.71 6.80
N ASP A 80 9.18 -13.48 7.80
CA ASP A 80 7.76 -13.64 8.10
C ASP A 80 7.16 -12.28 8.50
N LEU A 81 6.04 -11.92 7.89
CA LEU A 81 5.33 -10.67 8.14
C LEU A 81 4.04 -10.84 8.94
N LYS A 82 3.82 -12.03 9.48
CA LYS A 82 2.64 -12.28 10.30
C LYS A 82 2.59 -11.29 11.47
N ASN A 83 1.44 -10.67 11.66
CA ASN A 83 1.18 -9.66 12.69
C ASN A 83 1.97 -8.35 12.53
N CYS A 84 2.65 -8.15 11.40
CA CYS A 84 3.17 -6.84 11.06
C CYS A 84 2.04 -5.95 10.54
N GLU A 85 2.24 -4.65 10.60
CA GLU A 85 1.31 -3.66 10.06
C GLU A 85 1.97 -2.90 8.91
N MET A 86 1.17 -2.38 7.99
CA MET A 86 1.67 -1.59 6.86
C MET A 86 1.14 -0.17 6.95
N VAL A 87 1.99 0.79 6.65
CA VAL A 87 1.59 2.19 6.48
C VAL A 87 2.01 2.61 5.08
N VAL A 88 1.08 3.11 4.29
CA VAL A 88 1.27 3.43 2.88
C VAL A 88 0.67 4.78 2.54
N THR A 89 1.28 5.51 1.63
CA THR A 89 0.84 6.86 1.27
C THR A 89 -0.52 6.90 0.57
N ASP A 90 -0.88 5.85 -0.13
CA ASP A 90 -2.14 5.75 -0.89
C ASP A 90 -2.87 4.46 -0.55
N MET A 91 -4.21 4.49 -0.66
CA MET A 91 -5.03 3.28 -0.46
C MET A 91 -4.56 2.18 -1.40
N PRO A 92 -4.25 0.97 -0.90
CA PRO A 92 -3.82 -0.14 -1.75
C PRO A 92 -4.90 -0.57 -2.74
N CYS A 93 -4.47 -0.97 -3.93
CA CYS A 93 -5.36 -1.64 -4.87
C CYS A 93 -5.70 -3.06 -4.38
N ASP A 94 -6.63 -3.71 -5.04
CA ASP A 94 -7.06 -5.06 -4.69
C ASP A 94 -5.90 -6.07 -4.72
N ASN A 95 -5.02 -5.99 -5.70
CA ASN A 95 -3.88 -6.90 -5.81
C ASN A 95 -2.87 -6.71 -4.66
N CYS A 96 -2.56 -5.48 -4.31
CA CYS A 96 -1.66 -5.18 -3.19
C CYS A 96 -2.27 -5.60 -1.85
N LEU A 97 -3.56 -5.33 -1.66
CA LEU A 97 -4.28 -5.74 -0.46
C LEU A 97 -4.26 -7.26 -0.30
N LYS A 98 -4.63 -7.97 -1.35
CA LYS A 98 -4.65 -9.44 -1.36
C LYS A 98 -3.27 -10.01 -0.99
N THR A 99 -2.22 -9.46 -1.58
CA THR A 99 -0.84 -9.91 -1.34
C THR A 99 -0.42 -9.64 0.10
N ALA A 100 -0.71 -8.45 0.63
CA ALA A 100 -0.41 -8.10 2.02
C ALA A 100 -1.13 -9.03 3.01
N LEU A 101 -2.41 -9.31 2.76
CA LEU A 101 -3.20 -10.21 3.59
C LEU A 101 -2.62 -11.62 3.58
N GLN A 102 -2.23 -12.12 2.41
CA GLN A 102 -1.63 -13.45 2.30
C GLN A 102 -0.27 -13.52 3.02
N ALA A 103 0.47 -12.42 3.07
CA ALA A 103 1.72 -12.32 3.82
C ALA A 103 1.52 -12.30 5.34
N GLY A 104 0.30 -12.16 5.83
CA GLY A 104 -0.03 -12.14 7.25
C GLY A 104 -0.29 -10.77 7.84
N ILE A 105 -0.27 -9.72 7.03
CA ILE A 105 -0.60 -8.36 7.46
C ILE A 105 -2.12 -8.23 7.54
N ARG A 106 -2.64 -7.78 8.67
CA ARG A 106 -4.08 -7.63 8.90
C ARG A 106 -4.50 -6.20 9.23
N THR A 107 -3.53 -5.30 9.37
CA THR A 107 -3.79 -3.89 9.62
C THR A 107 -2.98 -3.05 8.66
N ILE A 108 -3.65 -2.19 7.90
CA ILE A 108 -3.05 -1.29 6.92
C ILE A 108 -3.60 0.10 7.17
N TYR A 109 -2.70 1.08 7.28
CA TYR A 109 -3.04 2.51 7.37
C TYR A 109 -2.64 3.18 6.06
N TYR A 110 -3.56 3.90 5.44
CA TYR A 110 -3.31 4.59 4.18
C TYR A 110 -3.49 6.10 4.31
N GLY A 111 -2.80 6.85 3.45
CA GLY A 111 -2.89 8.31 3.43
C GLY A 111 -4.02 8.81 2.53
N ARG A 112 -3.88 8.62 1.22
CA ARG A 112 -4.83 9.16 0.23
C ARG A 112 -5.72 8.07 -0.34
N PRO A 113 -7.05 8.29 -0.35
CA PRO A 113 -7.98 7.33 -0.97
C PRO A 113 -8.17 7.55 -2.48
N ASP A 114 -7.72 8.68 -3.02
CA ASP A 114 -8.17 9.22 -4.30
C ASP A 114 -7.94 8.30 -5.50
N ILE A 115 -6.73 7.75 -5.62
CA ILE A 115 -6.38 6.93 -6.79
C ILE A 115 -7.24 5.67 -6.83
N MET A 116 -7.36 4.98 -5.70
CA MET A 116 -8.17 3.77 -5.61
C MET A 116 -9.64 4.10 -5.85
N ARG A 117 -10.15 5.17 -5.23
CA ARG A 117 -11.54 5.58 -5.37
C ARG A 117 -11.90 5.92 -6.81
N ASP A 118 -11.00 6.64 -7.53
CA ASP A 118 -11.32 7.23 -8.81
C ASP A 118 -10.94 6.33 -10.00
N ARG A 119 -9.98 5.40 -9.84
CA ARG A 119 -9.44 4.59 -10.93
C ARG A 119 -9.79 3.10 -10.86
N SER A 120 -10.27 2.61 -9.72
CA SER A 120 -10.63 1.20 -9.60
C SER A 120 -11.94 0.90 -10.30
N THR A 121 -12.01 -0.28 -10.94
CA THR A 121 -13.25 -0.77 -11.52
C THR A 121 -14.24 -1.17 -10.42
N PRO A 122 -15.54 -1.29 -10.72
CA PRO A 122 -16.51 -1.80 -9.75
C PRO A 122 -16.13 -3.18 -9.19
N GLU A 123 -15.58 -4.06 -10.02
CA GLU A 123 -15.13 -5.38 -9.60
C GLU A 123 -13.94 -5.30 -8.63
N GLN A 124 -13.00 -4.41 -8.87
CA GLN A 124 -11.87 -4.19 -7.98
C GLN A 124 -12.33 -3.67 -6.62
N LYS A 125 -13.26 -2.71 -6.60
CA LYS A 125 -13.84 -2.19 -5.36
C LYS A 125 -14.58 -3.27 -4.59
N GLU A 126 -15.35 -4.09 -5.27
CA GLU A 126 -16.06 -5.21 -4.65
C GLU A 126 -15.07 -6.25 -4.10
N ALA A 127 -13.99 -6.52 -4.82
CA ALA A 127 -12.94 -7.42 -4.35
C ALA A 127 -12.31 -6.91 -3.05
N ILE A 128 -11.99 -5.64 -2.98
CA ILE A 128 -11.42 -5.03 -1.76
C ILE A 128 -12.38 -5.22 -0.58
N LYS A 129 -13.66 -4.94 -0.77
CA LYS A 129 -14.68 -5.12 0.27
C LYS A 129 -14.73 -6.56 0.75
N ARG A 130 -14.78 -7.53 -0.18
CA ARG A 130 -14.83 -8.96 0.16
C ARG A 130 -13.56 -9.42 0.88
N LEU A 131 -12.39 -8.96 0.45
CA LEU A 131 -11.11 -9.29 1.08
C LEU A 131 -11.08 -8.83 2.54
N ILE A 132 -11.54 -7.60 2.80
CA ILE A 132 -11.59 -7.06 4.14
C ILE A 132 -12.60 -7.83 5.01
N GLU A 133 -13.80 -8.03 4.50
CA GLU A 133 -14.86 -8.71 5.25
C GLU A 133 -14.50 -10.18 5.54
N ALA A 134 -13.90 -10.87 4.58
CA ALA A 134 -13.55 -12.28 4.72
C ALA A 134 -12.37 -12.52 5.68
N THR A 135 -11.50 -11.54 5.87
CA THR A 135 -10.29 -11.68 6.70
C THR A 135 -10.38 -10.98 8.04
N GLY A 136 -11.34 -10.08 8.21
CA GLY A 136 -11.42 -9.21 9.37
C GLY A 136 -10.33 -8.14 9.39
N ALA A 137 -9.69 -7.88 8.25
CA ALA A 137 -8.62 -6.90 8.16
C ALA A 137 -9.12 -5.49 8.50
N LYS A 138 -8.22 -4.69 9.06
CA LYS A 138 -8.45 -3.27 9.34
C LYS A 138 -7.68 -2.47 8.32
N VAL A 139 -8.39 -1.71 7.49
CA VAL A 139 -7.81 -0.83 6.48
C VAL A 139 -8.33 0.58 6.76
N ILE A 140 -7.48 1.41 7.31
CA ILE A 140 -7.86 2.64 8.00
C ILE A 140 -7.13 3.82 7.42
N ASN A 141 -7.85 4.92 7.17
CA ASN A 141 -7.24 6.18 6.79
C ASN A 141 -6.41 6.72 7.96
N ALA A 142 -5.10 6.87 7.76
CA ALA A 142 -4.17 7.28 8.80
C ALA A 142 -4.38 8.73 9.24
N GLU A 143 -4.97 9.57 8.41
CA GLU A 143 -5.14 10.99 8.69
C GLU A 143 -6.44 11.29 9.46
N ASN A 144 -7.54 10.62 9.10
CA ASN A 144 -8.84 10.88 9.73
C ASN A 144 -9.36 9.73 10.61
N GLY A 145 -8.69 8.58 10.62
CA GLY A 145 -9.07 7.44 11.44
C GLY A 145 -10.26 6.63 10.94
N LYS A 146 -10.83 6.98 9.79
CA LYS A 146 -11.98 6.28 9.25
C LYS A 146 -11.59 4.94 8.65
N ASP A 147 -12.45 3.94 8.87
CA ASP A 147 -12.35 2.65 8.18
C ASP A 147 -12.63 2.86 6.68
N CYS A 148 -11.89 2.16 5.81
CA CYS A 148 -12.05 2.35 4.37
C CYS A 148 -13.42 1.93 3.87
N LEU A 149 -14.08 0.95 4.48
CA LEU A 149 -15.43 0.56 4.09
C LEU A 149 -16.41 1.68 4.35
N GLU A 150 -16.25 2.40 5.46
CA GLU A 150 -17.04 3.59 5.76
C GLU A 150 -16.72 4.72 4.79
N GLU A 151 -15.43 5.03 4.61
CA GLU A 151 -14.98 6.17 3.81
C GLU A 151 -15.27 6.02 2.32
N LEU A 152 -15.08 4.82 1.76
CA LEU A 152 -15.14 4.60 0.32
C LEU A 152 -16.45 3.95 -0.16
N TYR A 153 -17.15 3.24 0.73
CA TYR A 153 -18.36 2.50 0.37
C TYR A 153 -19.59 2.94 1.14
N GLY A 154 -19.44 3.88 2.09
CA GLY A 154 -20.55 4.36 2.92
C GLY A 154 -21.11 3.30 3.87
N VAL A 155 -20.33 2.28 4.19
CA VAL A 155 -20.73 1.20 5.11
C VAL A 155 -20.14 1.49 6.48
N GLY A 156 -21.01 1.80 7.41
CA GLY A 156 -20.59 2.12 8.79
C GLY A 156 -20.28 0.91 9.62
#